data_f5e5bae0c1e4816beaf3635dba4f88b3
#
_entry.id   f5e5bae0c1e4816beaf3635dba4f88b3
#
_cell.length_a   1.000
_cell.length_b   1.000
_cell.length_c   1.000
_cell.angle_alpha   90.00
_cell.angle_beta   90.00
_cell.angle_gamma   90.00
#
_symmetry.space_group_name_H-M   'P 1'
#
loop_
_entity.id
_entity.type
_entity.pdbx_description
1 polymer ?
#
loop_
_entity_poly.entity_id
_entity_poly.type
_entity_poly.pdbx_seq_one_letter_code
_entity_poly.pdbx_strand_id
1 'polypeptide(L)'
;MTDTQSPMVATELRFAWLNDRADGWQFGETGILEALSERFDPGLTVEIGAGDGQSLPLTLGFLLEKGVKTVLFEADELRQNALKMTRKTAVIHGFFDARMLDGLELSQSFVVVDVDGQDWPIAEEVLRCGKPQVMMIEHYDEFGPRYGRCEPEGLPPRWCLGLLVDGFPIQAPAKEIEKRIRWYGYTLIAKSRVNSLFVRNDLLPTLEGC
;
A
#
# COMPACT_ATOMS: atom_id res chain seq x y z
N MET A 1 -4.79 27.17 5.81
CA MET A 1 -5.62 26.61 4.70
C MET A 1 -5.85 25.17 5.07
N THR A 2 -7.06 24.80 5.42
CA THR A 2 -7.42 23.39 5.67
C THR A 2 -7.39 22.69 4.31
N ASP A 3 -6.33 21.93 4.09
CA ASP A 3 -6.21 21.07 2.93
C ASP A 3 -7.31 20.01 3.05
N THR A 4 -8.41 20.22 2.33
CA THR A 4 -9.51 19.26 2.26
C THR A 4 -9.01 18.11 1.39
N GLN A 5 -8.31 17.17 2.03
CA GLN A 5 -7.81 15.96 1.41
C GLN A 5 -9.02 15.18 0.88
N SER A 6 -9.04 14.92 -0.41
CA SER A 6 -10.13 14.15 -1.02
C SER A 6 -10.10 12.70 -0.51
N PRO A 7 -11.20 12.17 0.03
CA PRO A 7 -11.26 10.80 0.52
C PRO A 7 -10.98 9.80 -0.60
N MET A 8 -10.65 8.58 -0.21
CA MET A 8 -10.52 7.46 -1.14
C MET A 8 -11.89 7.19 -1.80
N VAL A 9 -11.89 7.04 -3.11
CA VAL A 9 -13.10 6.85 -3.91
C VAL A 9 -12.98 5.61 -4.78
N ALA A 10 -14.07 4.84 -4.87
CA ALA A 10 -14.17 3.69 -5.75
C ALA A 10 -14.02 4.10 -7.23
N THR A 11 -13.28 3.33 -8.00
CA THR A 11 -12.93 3.63 -9.39
C THR A 11 -13.99 3.20 -10.41
N GLU A 12 -14.85 2.27 -10.04
CA GLU A 12 -15.92 1.74 -10.90
C GLU A 12 -17.24 1.61 -10.12
N LEU A 13 -18.38 1.73 -10.84
CA LEU A 13 -19.72 1.65 -10.23
C LEU A 13 -19.95 0.34 -9.45
N ARG A 14 -19.38 -0.78 -9.91
CA ARG A 14 -19.49 -2.07 -9.23
C ARG A 14 -18.83 -2.09 -7.85
N PHE A 15 -17.95 -1.13 -7.55
CA PHE A 15 -17.28 -0.97 -6.26
C PHE A 15 -17.80 0.25 -5.48
N ALA A 16 -18.86 0.91 -5.96
CA ALA A 16 -19.38 2.15 -5.37
C ALA A 16 -19.76 2.01 -3.88
N TRP A 17 -20.13 0.81 -3.44
CA TRP A 17 -20.41 0.50 -2.04
C TRP A 17 -19.20 0.76 -1.10
N LEU A 18 -17.98 0.78 -1.62
CA LEU A 18 -16.79 1.13 -0.85
C LEU A 18 -16.79 2.60 -0.43
N ASN A 19 -17.47 3.48 -1.18
CA ASN A 19 -17.53 4.90 -0.82
C ASN A 19 -18.23 5.12 0.53
N ASP A 20 -19.21 4.28 0.87
CA ASP A 20 -19.92 4.34 2.15
C ASP A 20 -19.06 3.83 3.32
N ARG A 21 -17.94 3.20 3.02
CA ARG A 21 -16.96 2.67 3.96
C ARG A 21 -15.71 3.54 4.07
N ALA A 22 -15.56 4.56 3.23
CA ALA A 22 -14.41 5.46 3.22
C ALA A 22 -14.42 6.35 4.46
N ASP A 23 -13.91 5.81 5.55
CA ASP A 23 -13.84 6.46 6.84
C ASP A 23 -12.50 6.10 7.54
N GLY A 24 -12.20 6.73 8.67
CA GLY A 24 -11.00 6.47 9.44
C GLY A 24 -9.82 7.38 9.09
N TRP A 25 -8.62 6.85 9.28
CA TRP A 25 -7.39 7.65 9.20
C TRP A 25 -7.01 8.04 7.77
N GLN A 26 -6.32 9.18 7.65
CA GLN A 26 -5.88 9.82 6.40
C GLN A 26 -7.05 10.11 5.45
N PHE A 27 -7.23 9.29 4.42
CA PHE A 27 -8.19 9.51 3.34
C PHE A 27 -9.37 8.52 3.35
N GLY A 28 -9.66 7.90 4.47
CA GLY A 28 -10.74 6.90 4.58
C GLY A 28 -10.31 5.48 4.17
N GLU A 29 -9.03 5.23 4.08
CA GLU A 29 -8.45 3.96 3.62
C GLU A 29 -8.75 2.83 4.57
N THR A 30 -8.66 3.11 5.89
CA THR A 30 -8.87 2.10 6.94
C THR A 30 -10.26 1.48 6.86
N GLY A 31 -11.30 2.27 6.68
CA GLY A 31 -12.67 1.76 6.58
C GLY A 31 -12.89 0.87 5.36
N ILE A 32 -12.28 1.22 4.22
CA ILE A 32 -12.33 0.39 3.01
C ILE A 32 -11.57 -0.92 3.23
N LEU A 33 -10.37 -0.86 3.80
CA LEU A 33 -9.57 -2.05 4.10
C LEU A 33 -10.26 -2.96 5.13
N GLU A 34 -10.95 -2.37 6.11
CA GLU A 34 -11.75 -3.13 7.07
C GLU A 34 -12.89 -3.88 6.37
N ALA A 35 -13.64 -3.20 5.49
CA ALA A 35 -14.71 -3.82 4.72
C ALA A 35 -14.21 -4.94 3.80
N LEU A 36 -13.00 -4.80 3.21
CA LEU A 36 -12.37 -5.86 2.44
C LEU A 36 -11.93 -7.02 3.33
N SER A 37 -11.44 -6.74 4.54
CA SER A 37 -11.03 -7.79 5.47
C SER A 37 -12.18 -8.67 5.94
N GLU A 38 -13.38 -8.12 6.04
CA GLU A 38 -14.60 -8.88 6.36
C GLU A 38 -14.95 -9.91 5.27
N ARG A 39 -14.46 -9.69 4.03
CA ARG A 39 -14.73 -10.57 2.88
C ARG A 39 -13.63 -11.56 2.59
N PHE A 40 -12.39 -11.15 2.80
CA PHE A 40 -11.22 -11.91 2.38
C PHE A 40 -10.52 -12.63 3.53
N ASP A 41 -10.82 -12.27 4.78
CA ASP A 41 -10.28 -12.88 6.00
C ASP A 41 -8.75 -13.07 5.92
N PRO A 42 -7.95 -12.00 5.90
CA PRO A 42 -6.51 -12.11 5.72
C PRO A 42 -5.85 -12.77 6.93
N GLY A 43 -5.02 -13.79 6.68
CA GLY A 43 -4.22 -14.45 7.71
C GLY A 43 -2.90 -13.75 8.02
N LEU A 44 -2.51 -12.76 7.21
CA LEU A 44 -1.26 -12.02 7.32
C LEU A 44 -1.45 -10.57 6.87
N THR A 45 -0.81 -9.64 7.57
CA THR A 45 -0.63 -8.26 7.11
C THR A 45 0.84 -7.91 7.02
N VAL A 46 1.19 -7.15 6.00
CA VAL A 46 2.54 -6.59 5.81
C VAL A 46 2.41 -5.10 5.55
N GLU A 47 3.09 -4.28 6.34
CA GLU A 47 3.12 -2.83 6.17
C GLU A 47 4.58 -2.38 6.04
N ILE A 48 4.92 -1.77 4.91
CA ILE A 48 6.26 -1.34 4.54
C ILE A 48 6.26 0.19 4.51
N GLY A 49 7.05 0.81 5.41
CA GLY A 49 6.94 2.22 5.76
C GLY A 49 5.96 2.44 6.92
N ALA A 50 6.05 1.61 7.96
CA ALA A 50 5.06 1.56 9.04
C ALA A 50 5.04 2.79 9.97
N GLY A 51 5.98 3.72 9.81
CA GLY A 51 6.09 4.91 10.66
C GLY A 51 6.37 4.56 12.13
N ASP A 52 5.88 5.38 13.03
CA ASP A 52 6.02 5.16 14.49
C ASP A 52 4.79 4.46 15.13
N GLY A 53 3.73 4.29 14.36
CA GLY A 53 2.48 3.70 14.80
C GLY A 53 1.72 4.53 15.86
N GLN A 54 2.13 5.78 16.10
CA GLN A 54 1.53 6.70 17.07
C GLN A 54 1.11 8.01 16.42
N SER A 55 2.06 8.79 15.89
CA SER A 55 1.77 10.03 15.16
C SER A 55 1.16 9.74 13.79
N LEU A 56 1.53 8.60 13.20
CA LEU A 56 0.93 8.00 12.03
C LEU A 56 0.46 6.59 12.39
N PRO A 57 -0.84 6.37 12.64
CA PRO A 57 -1.36 5.04 12.92
C PRO A 57 -1.09 4.08 11.76
N LEU A 58 -0.86 2.81 12.10
CA LEU A 58 -0.74 1.76 11.10
C LEU A 58 -2.01 1.66 10.27
N THR A 59 -1.89 1.63 8.97
CA THR A 59 -3.02 1.50 8.03
C THR A 59 -3.78 0.20 8.24
N LEU A 60 -3.05 -0.87 8.57
CA LEU A 60 -3.61 -2.20 8.87
C LEU A 60 -3.66 -2.50 10.39
N GLY A 61 -3.51 -1.47 11.23
CA GLY A 61 -3.46 -1.62 12.69
C GLY A 61 -4.69 -2.30 13.29
N PHE A 62 -5.86 -2.11 12.71
CA PHE A 62 -7.10 -2.78 13.12
C PHE A 62 -7.04 -4.32 12.97
N LEU A 63 -6.30 -4.83 12.00
CA LEU A 63 -6.08 -6.27 11.82
C LEU A 63 -5.11 -6.82 12.87
N LEU A 64 -4.07 -6.06 13.21
CA LEU A 64 -3.19 -6.39 14.32
C LEU A 64 -3.96 -6.49 15.65
N GLU A 65 -4.89 -5.57 15.90
CA GLU A 65 -5.76 -5.58 17.09
C GLU A 65 -6.71 -6.78 17.12
N LYS A 66 -7.13 -7.25 15.94
CA LYS A 66 -7.91 -8.50 15.78
C LYS A 66 -7.04 -9.77 15.90
N GLY A 67 -5.72 -9.64 16.11
CA GLY A 67 -4.79 -10.76 16.29
C GLY A 67 -4.26 -11.36 14.99
N VAL A 68 -4.45 -10.69 13.85
CA VAL A 68 -3.86 -11.13 12.58
C VAL A 68 -2.34 -11.01 12.66
N LYS A 69 -1.64 -12.03 12.16
CA LYS A 69 -0.18 -12.01 12.07
C LYS A 69 0.28 -10.77 11.28
N THR A 70 1.18 -9.98 11.85
CA THR A 70 1.58 -8.69 11.27
C THR A 70 3.10 -8.60 11.18
N VAL A 71 3.59 -8.18 10.01
CA VAL A 71 5.00 -7.88 9.75
C VAL A 71 5.11 -6.41 9.34
N LEU A 72 5.96 -5.67 10.03
CA LEU A 72 6.17 -4.24 9.82
C LEU A 72 7.62 -3.99 9.41
N PHE A 73 7.81 -3.11 8.41
CA PHE A 73 9.11 -2.62 7.99
C PHE A 73 9.18 -1.11 8.21
N GLU A 74 10.19 -0.67 8.95
CA GLU A 74 10.44 0.74 9.22
C GLU A 74 11.96 1.00 9.24
N ALA A 75 12.42 1.87 8.35
CA ALA A 75 13.84 2.14 8.17
C ALA A 75 14.42 3.08 9.24
N ASP A 76 13.59 3.99 9.75
CA ASP A 76 13.99 4.92 10.82
C ASP A 76 14.08 4.19 12.17
N GLU A 77 15.25 4.21 12.78
CA GLU A 77 15.50 3.48 14.03
C GLU A 77 14.67 3.99 15.22
N LEU A 78 14.39 5.29 15.28
CA LEU A 78 13.58 5.85 16.37
C LEU A 78 12.12 5.42 16.24
N ARG A 79 11.56 5.47 15.02
CA ARG A 79 10.21 4.99 14.71
C ARG A 79 10.10 3.49 14.96
N GLN A 80 11.09 2.70 14.51
CA GLN A 80 11.15 1.26 14.73
C GLN A 80 11.13 0.92 16.25
N ASN A 81 11.86 1.68 17.07
CA ASN A 81 11.86 1.48 18.52
C ASN A 81 10.49 1.83 19.14
N ALA A 82 9.81 2.88 18.65
CA ALA A 82 8.46 3.21 19.08
C ALA A 82 7.46 2.08 18.73
N LEU A 83 7.54 1.50 17.53
CA LEU A 83 6.76 0.32 17.15
C LEU A 83 6.99 -0.87 18.07
N LYS A 84 8.25 -1.21 18.37
CA LYS A 84 8.61 -2.33 19.26
C LYS A 84 8.04 -2.15 20.68
N MET A 85 7.91 -0.92 21.14
CA MET A 85 7.30 -0.63 22.44
C MET A 85 5.78 -0.77 22.45
N THR A 86 5.13 -0.40 21.35
CA THR A 86 3.65 -0.28 21.25
C THR A 86 2.99 -1.47 20.56
N ARG A 87 3.68 -2.15 19.63
CA ARG A 87 3.16 -3.22 18.78
C ARG A 87 3.85 -4.56 19.07
N LYS A 88 3.79 -5.02 20.32
CA LYS A 88 4.54 -6.18 20.84
C LYS A 88 4.22 -7.51 20.14
N THR A 89 3.09 -7.62 19.48
CA THR A 89 2.66 -8.81 18.75
C THR A 89 3.08 -8.82 17.28
N ALA A 90 3.53 -7.67 16.75
CA ALA A 90 4.03 -7.57 15.39
C ALA A 90 5.50 -8.01 15.30
N VAL A 91 5.88 -8.58 14.15
CA VAL A 91 7.29 -8.78 13.78
C VAL A 91 7.76 -7.51 13.10
N ILE A 92 8.80 -6.86 13.65
CA ILE A 92 9.28 -5.56 13.18
C ILE A 92 10.67 -5.69 12.62
N HIS A 93 10.85 -5.29 11.38
CA HIS A 93 12.11 -5.24 10.65
C HIS A 93 12.56 -3.79 10.39
N GLY A 94 13.83 -3.62 10.02
CA GLY A 94 14.39 -2.36 9.53
C GLY A 94 14.06 -2.13 8.06
N PHE A 95 15.08 -1.83 7.25
CA PHE A 95 14.92 -1.71 5.80
C PHE A 95 14.25 -2.94 5.20
N PHE A 96 13.38 -2.70 4.21
CA PHE A 96 12.75 -3.79 3.47
C PHE A 96 13.81 -4.60 2.69
N ASP A 97 13.73 -5.92 2.83
CA ASP A 97 14.44 -6.89 2.01
C ASP A 97 13.46 -8.01 1.65
N ALA A 98 13.25 -8.23 0.38
CA ALA A 98 12.28 -9.21 -0.13
C ALA A 98 12.51 -10.63 0.43
N ARG A 99 13.77 -10.98 0.77
CA ARG A 99 14.10 -12.26 1.41
C ARG A 99 13.45 -12.44 2.78
N MET A 100 13.06 -11.36 3.44
CA MET A 100 12.34 -11.42 4.72
C MET A 100 10.88 -11.83 4.55
N LEU A 101 10.38 -11.88 3.31
CA LEU A 101 9.06 -12.42 2.98
C LEU A 101 9.09 -13.93 2.71
N ASP A 102 10.27 -14.55 2.65
CA ASP A 102 10.41 -15.98 2.42
C ASP A 102 9.70 -16.78 3.52
N GLY A 103 8.88 -17.72 3.11
CA GLY A 103 8.08 -18.57 4.01
C GLY A 103 6.83 -17.89 4.60
N LEU A 104 6.52 -16.65 4.21
CA LEU A 104 5.23 -16.02 4.54
C LEU A 104 4.16 -16.41 3.52
N GLU A 105 2.94 -16.67 4.01
CA GLU A 105 1.78 -16.96 3.15
C GLU A 105 1.16 -15.69 2.59
N LEU A 106 1.84 -15.09 1.60
CA LEU A 106 1.41 -13.84 0.99
C LEU A 106 0.09 -13.96 0.21
N SER A 107 -0.28 -15.15 -0.24
CA SER A 107 -1.52 -15.35 -1.01
C SER A 107 -2.79 -15.04 -0.22
N GLN A 108 -2.70 -15.03 1.12
CA GLN A 108 -3.77 -14.69 2.05
C GLN A 108 -3.42 -13.42 2.86
N SER A 109 -2.75 -12.48 2.24
CA SER A 109 -2.32 -11.27 2.94
C SER A 109 -2.90 -9.98 2.38
N PHE A 110 -2.90 -8.96 3.24
CA PHE A 110 -3.03 -7.55 2.88
C PHE A 110 -1.65 -6.90 2.99
N VAL A 111 -1.26 -6.13 1.99
CA VAL A 111 0.04 -5.45 1.95
C VAL A 111 -0.15 -3.96 1.68
N VAL A 112 0.53 -3.14 2.48
CA VAL A 112 0.65 -1.69 2.29
C VAL A 112 2.10 -1.34 2.01
N VAL A 113 2.33 -0.49 1.03
CA VAL A 113 3.65 0.07 0.68
C VAL A 113 3.53 1.59 0.63
N ASP A 114 4.23 2.24 1.57
CA ASP A 114 4.24 3.69 1.76
C ASP A 114 5.63 4.11 2.29
N VAL A 115 6.58 4.35 1.39
CA VAL A 115 8.00 4.58 1.71
C VAL A 115 8.59 5.83 1.06
N ASP A 116 7.74 6.78 0.69
CA ASP A 116 8.19 8.08 0.16
C ASP A 116 9.17 7.98 -1.04
N GLY A 117 8.83 7.20 -2.09
CA GLY A 117 9.56 7.24 -3.36
C GLY A 117 10.10 5.92 -3.91
N GLN A 118 10.04 4.83 -3.17
CA GLN A 118 10.40 3.49 -3.67
C GLN A 118 9.21 2.52 -3.67
N ASP A 119 8.01 3.05 -3.65
CA ASP A 119 6.77 2.29 -3.47
C ASP A 119 6.59 1.25 -4.55
N TRP A 120 6.71 1.63 -5.82
CA TRP A 120 6.54 0.66 -6.91
C TRP A 120 7.63 -0.43 -6.96
N PRO A 121 8.95 -0.14 -6.89
CA PRO A 121 9.98 -1.18 -6.84
C PRO A 121 9.76 -2.18 -5.71
N ILE A 122 9.40 -1.70 -4.53
CA ILE A 122 9.12 -2.56 -3.36
C ILE A 122 7.85 -3.38 -3.61
N ALA A 123 6.77 -2.75 -4.08
CA ALA A 123 5.54 -3.45 -4.43
C ALA A 123 5.78 -4.54 -5.48
N GLU A 124 6.61 -4.28 -6.49
CA GLU A 124 6.97 -5.25 -7.51
C GLU A 124 7.74 -6.44 -6.93
N GLU A 125 8.67 -6.21 -5.99
CA GLU A 125 9.35 -7.30 -5.29
C GLU A 125 8.38 -8.14 -4.44
N VAL A 126 7.44 -7.51 -3.72
CA VAL A 126 6.38 -8.22 -3.00
C VAL A 126 5.57 -9.11 -3.95
N LEU A 127 5.19 -8.58 -5.13
CA LEU A 127 4.42 -9.31 -6.13
C LEU A 127 5.19 -10.49 -6.76
N ARG A 128 6.52 -10.43 -6.76
CA ARG A 128 7.40 -11.55 -7.17
C ARG A 128 7.50 -12.62 -6.09
N CYS A 129 7.52 -12.24 -4.81
CA CYS A 129 7.55 -13.18 -3.69
C CYS A 129 6.22 -13.90 -3.50
N GLY A 130 5.09 -13.26 -3.83
CA GLY A 130 3.76 -13.82 -3.68
C GLY A 130 2.69 -12.94 -4.31
N LYS A 131 1.43 -13.33 -4.11
CA LYS A 131 0.28 -12.63 -4.67
C LYS A 131 -0.70 -12.27 -3.54
N PRO A 132 -0.50 -11.15 -2.83
CA PRO A 132 -1.43 -10.66 -1.81
C PRO A 132 -2.88 -10.60 -2.31
N GLN A 133 -3.84 -10.72 -1.40
CA GLN A 133 -5.26 -10.51 -1.75
C GLN A 133 -5.51 -9.05 -2.11
N VAL A 134 -4.92 -8.16 -1.32
CA VAL A 134 -5.06 -6.71 -1.43
C VAL A 134 -3.69 -6.06 -1.35
N MET A 135 -3.46 -5.07 -2.20
CA MET A 135 -2.29 -4.18 -2.13
C MET A 135 -2.74 -2.73 -2.11
N MET A 136 -2.23 -1.95 -1.17
CA MET A 136 -2.28 -0.50 -1.20
C MET A 136 -0.88 0.03 -1.47
N ILE A 137 -0.76 0.96 -2.41
CA ILE A 137 0.52 1.51 -2.85
C ILE A 137 0.40 3.03 -2.89
N GLU A 138 1.33 3.70 -2.20
CA GLU A 138 1.43 5.15 -2.28
C GLU A 138 1.88 5.60 -3.67
N HIS A 139 1.35 6.74 -4.12
CA HIS A 139 1.70 7.39 -5.38
C HIS A 139 1.63 8.91 -5.25
N TYR A 140 2.23 9.61 -6.20
CA TYR A 140 2.22 11.07 -6.19
C TYR A 140 1.79 11.63 -7.54
N ASP A 141 0.52 11.98 -7.68
CA ASP A 141 -0.03 12.55 -8.92
C ASP A 141 0.17 14.08 -9.02
N GLU A 142 0.52 14.77 -7.93
CA GLU A 142 0.48 16.24 -7.87
C GLU A 142 1.62 16.96 -8.55
N PHE A 143 2.77 16.33 -8.70
CA PHE A 143 3.93 17.01 -9.29
C PHE A 143 3.89 17.12 -10.82
N GLY A 144 2.76 16.75 -11.46
CA GLY A 144 2.52 16.93 -12.88
C GLY A 144 3.49 16.12 -13.77
N PRO A 145 3.46 16.37 -15.08
CA PRO A 145 4.20 15.57 -16.06
C PRO A 145 5.74 15.64 -15.94
N ARG A 146 6.29 16.55 -15.15
CA ARG A 146 7.74 16.58 -14.89
C ARG A 146 8.22 15.41 -14.06
N TYR A 147 7.41 14.94 -13.13
CA TYR A 147 7.74 13.82 -12.23
C TYR A 147 7.10 12.50 -12.68
N GLY A 148 6.15 12.55 -13.61
CA GLY A 148 5.51 11.37 -14.21
C GLY A 148 6.32 10.66 -15.28
N ARG A 149 7.52 11.14 -15.60
CA ARG A 149 8.44 10.40 -16.47
C ARG A 149 9.28 9.47 -15.61
N CYS A 150 8.79 8.25 -15.44
CA CYS A 150 9.53 7.17 -14.79
C CYS A 150 10.81 6.74 -15.55
N GLU A 151 11.20 7.44 -16.59
CA GLU A 151 12.34 7.08 -17.43
C GLU A 151 13.13 8.32 -17.79
N PRO A 152 14.23 8.64 -17.09
CA PRO A 152 15.31 9.39 -17.70
C PRO A 152 15.77 8.60 -18.94
N GLU A 153 15.93 9.26 -20.08
CA GLU A 153 16.42 8.62 -21.29
C GLU A 153 17.65 7.76 -20.97
N GLY A 154 17.56 6.46 -21.25
CA GLY A 154 18.66 5.52 -21.13
C GLY A 154 18.77 4.74 -19.82
N LEU A 155 17.89 4.94 -18.82
CA LEU A 155 17.86 4.11 -17.62
C LEU A 155 16.68 3.12 -17.66
N PRO A 156 16.89 1.88 -17.15
CA PRO A 156 15.80 0.93 -17.06
C PRO A 156 14.72 1.44 -16.09
N PRO A 157 13.44 1.17 -16.34
CA PRO A 157 12.29 1.66 -15.55
C PRO A 157 12.42 1.48 -14.03
N ARG A 158 13.02 0.37 -13.61
CA ARG A 158 13.26 0.05 -12.19
C ARG A 158 14.18 1.03 -11.43
N TRP A 159 14.99 1.80 -12.13
CA TRP A 159 15.93 2.76 -11.53
C TRP A 159 15.32 4.15 -11.34
N CYS A 160 14.24 4.44 -12.08
CA CYS A 160 13.58 5.74 -12.03
C CYS A 160 12.77 5.96 -10.77
N LEU A 161 12.37 4.88 -10.12
CA LEU A 161 11.44 4.87 -9.01
C LEU A 161 12.13 4.93 -7.63
N GLY A 162 13.28 5.47 -7.54
CA GLY A 162 14.06 5.70 -6.31
C GLY A 162 15.09 6.80 -6.50
N LEU A 163 15.01 7.51 -7.64
CA LEU A 163 15.89 8.65 -7.90
C LEU A 163 15.35 9.89 -7.20
N LEU A 164 16.27 10.68 -6.65
CA LEU A 164 15.98 12.03 -6.23
C LEU A 164 16.13 12.98 -7.45
N VAL A 165 15.11 13.76 -7.73
CA VAL A 165 15.19 14.90 -8.65
C VAL A 165 15.07 16.17 -7.84
N ASP A 166 16.08 17.03 -7.92
CA ASP A 166 16.17 18.27 -7.12
C ASP A 166 16.03 18.01 -5.59
N GLY A 167 16.46 16.83 -5.11
CA GLY A 167 16.40 16.45 -3.70
C GLY A 167 15.07 15.84 -3.25
N PHE A 168 14.11 15.66 -4.16
CA PHE A 168 12.81 15.03 -3.86
C PHE A 168 12.75 13.60 -4.42
N PRO A 169 12.16 12.65 -3.67
CA PRO A 169 11.96 11.30 -4.16
C PRO A 169 11.00 11.31 -5.36
N ILE A 170 11.33 10.54 -6.39
CA ILE A 170 10.44 10.32 -7.53
C ILE A 170 9.54 9.14 -7.19
N GLN A 171 8.29 9.41 -6.90
CA GLN A 171 7.26 8.38 -6.78
C GLN A 171 6.63 8.08 -8.15
N ALA A 172 6.23 6.83 -8.34
CA ALA A 172 5.49 6.46 -9.53
C ALA A 172 4.10 7.09 -9.53
N PRO A 173 3.65 7.68 -10.65
CA PRO A 173 2.28 8.16 -10.74
C PRO A 173 1.29 6.99 -10.73
N ALA A 174 0.10 7.21 -10.17
CA ALA A 174 -0.93 6.19 -10.05
C ALA A 174 -1.24 5.44 -11.36
N LYS A 175 -1.30 6.15 -12.48
CA LYS A 175 -1.58 5.54 -13.80
C LYS A 175 -0.49 4.54 -14.24
N GLU A 176 0.77 4.80 -13.88
CA GLU A 176 1.86 3.89 -14.23
C GLU A 176 1.84 2.66 -13.31
N ILE A 177 1.58 2.86 -12.02
CA ILE A 177 1.37 1.74 -11.08
C ILE A 177 0.20 0.87 -11.55
N GLU A 178 -0.94 1.48 -11.88
CA GLU A 178 -2.12 0.78 -12.37
C GLU A 178 -1.83 -0.05 -13.63
N LYS A 179 -1.10 0.53 -14.59
CA LYS A 179 -0.72 -0.17 -15.81
C LYS A 179 0.16 -1.39 -15.53
N ARG A 180 1.13 -1.26 -14.62
CA ARG A 180 2.09 -2.32 -14.32
C ARG A 180 1.49 -3.43 -13.47
N ILE A 181 0.72 -3.09 -12.45
CA ILE A 181 0.14 -4.07 -11.52
C ILE A 181 -0.90 -4.99 -12.20
N ARG A 182 -1.54 -4.51 -13.27
CA ARG A 182 -2.43 -5.33 -14.11
C ARG A 182 -1.74 -6.58 -14.68
N TRP A 183 -0.45 -6.50 -14.97
CA TRP A 183 0.33 -7.63 -15.48
C TRP A 183 0.54 -8.72 -14.41
N TYR A 184 0.43 -8.35 -13.14
CA TYR A 184 0.45 -9.28 -12.02
C TYR A 184 -0.94 -9.83 -11.68
N GLY A 185 -1.99 -9.40 -12.38
CA GLY A 185 -3.35 -9.89 -12.20
C GLY A 185 -4.14 -9.14 -11.12
N TYR A 186 -3.96 -7.82 -11.03
CA TYR A 186 -4.69 -6.95 -10.08
C TYR A 186 -5.54 -5.91 -10.80
N THR A 187 -6.60 -5.49 -10.13
CA THR A 187 -7.49 -4.40 -10.56
C THR A 187 -7.50 -3.30 -9.50
N LEU A 188 -7.39 -2.04 -9.94
CA LEU A 188 -7.60 -0.86 -9.11
C LEU A 188 -9.09 -0.77 -8.74
N ILE A 189 -9.42 -0.76 -7.45
CA ILE A 189 -10.80 -0.69 -6.97
C ILE A 189 -11.16 0.63 -6.30
N ALA A 190 -10.17 1.27 -5.66
CA ALA A 190 -10.34 2.58 -5.06
C ALA A 190 -9.03 3.38 -5.12
N LYS A 191 -9.15 4.70 -5.11
CA LYS A 191 -8.03 5.63 -5.18
C LYS A 191 -8.31 6.86 -4.34
N SER A 192 -7.32 7.30 -3.58
CA SER A 192 -7.23 8.62 -2.99
C SER A 192 -6.25 9.50 -3.78
N ARG A 193 -5.91 10.67 -3.25
CA ARG A 193 -4.91 11.57 -3.83
C ARG A 193 -3.51 10.96 -3.83
N VAL A 194 -3.18 10.16 -2.84
CA VAL A 194 -1.83 9.62 -2.59
C VAL A 194 -1.77 8.09 -2.58
N ASN A 195 -2.89 7.40 -2.46
CA ASN A 195 -2.93 5.96 -2.38
C ASN A 195 -3.81 5.32 -3.44
N SER A 196 -3.37 4.20 -3.97
CA SER A 196 -4.12 3.34 -4.88
C SER A 196 -4.32 1.96 -4.26
N LEU A 197 -5.56 1.48 -4.26
CA LEU A 197 -5.96 0.21 -3.66
C LEU A 197 -6.32 -0.80 -4.74
N PHE A 198 -5.63 -1.93 -4.72
CA PHE A 198 -5.73 -2.98 -5.73
C PHE A 198 -6.17 -4.30 -5.10
N VAL A 199 -7.02 -5.03 -5.80
CA VAL A 199 -7.45 -6.38 -5.43
C VAL A 199 -7.06 -7.37 -6.51
N ARG A 200 -6.63 -8.55 -6.11
CA ARG A 200 -6.29 -9.64 -7.01
C ARG A 200 -7.52 -10.11 -7.79
N ASN A 201 -7.38 -10.29 -9.09
CA ASN A 201 -8.49 -10.45 -10.04
C ASN A 201 -9.40 -11.66 -9.75
N ASP A 202 -8.85 -12.75 -9.22
CA ASP A 202 -9.62 -13.94 -8.85
C ASP A 202 -10.59 -13.70 -7.68
N LEU A 203 -10.38 -12.62 -6.92
CA LEU A 203 -11.21 -12.24 -5.79
C LEU A 203 -12.30 -11.22 -6.15
N LEU A 204 -12.24 -10.60 -7.33
CA LEU A 204 -13.22 -9.58 -7.75
C LEU A 204 -14.67 -10.07 -7.74
N PRO A 205 -14.99 -11.32 -8.15
CA PRO A 205 -16.37 -11.82 -8.11
C PRO A 205 -16.99 -11.80 -6.70
N THR A 206 -16.19 -11.88 -5.64
CA THR A 206 -16.68 -11.79 -4.26
C THR A 206 -17.07 -10.36 -3.85
N LEU A 207 -16.64 -9.36 -4.60
CA LEU A 207 -16.98 -7.95 -4.40
C LEU A 207 -18.21 -7.51 -5.22
N GLU A 208 -18.57 -8.27 -6.26
CA GLU A 208 -19.69 -8.02 -7.16
C GLU A 208 -20.94 -8.69 -6.59
N GLY A 209 -21.76 -8.04 -5.86
CA GLY A 209 -22.98 -8.66 -5.31
C GLY A 209 -23.47 -8.02 -4.01
N CYS A 210 -23.04 -6.80 -3.83
CA CYS A 210 -23.42 -5.98 -2.67
C CYS A 210 -24.35 -4.86 -3.10
#